data_1b8e64db73cca487d5653131cd06ad2e
#
_entry.id   1b8e64db73cca487d5653131cd06ad2e
#
_cell.length_a   1.000
_cell.length_b   1.000
_cell.length_c   1.000
_cell.angle_alpha   90.00
_cell.angle_beta   90.00
_cell.angle_gamma   90.00
#
_symmetry.space_group_name_H-M   'P 1'
#
loop_
_entity.id
_entity.type
_entity.pdbx_description
1 polymer ?
#
loop_
_entity_poly.entity_id
_entity_poly.type
_entity_poly.pdbx_seq_one_letter_code
_entity_poly.pdbx_strand_id
1 'polypeptide(L)'
;MKMDDDELLEILRRKEDSAGSYVWGQLATERETAMREYHRMPYGNEEEGWSQIVSSDIQDTVEWILPQLIKTFMATDRAVVFEPSKASDVEPSEQATDAVNYVFHKQNNGFLILYTALKDMLTVRNCAVMWRKETQEVVSSTPFKGATPEMLAMLTEQGGEIEQANQAEMVGPDGMPVMVFNGRLKKTEEKTIIKVDSFSPEDLLIDREWTSPLLSDCPYVCRMMRVTVTDLKMMGLEVTAEELRASDGAAYSADSQFRLSKVTQTG
;
A
#
# COMPACT_ATOMS: atom_id res chain seq x y z
N MET A 1 -4.06 -14.91 32.33
CA MET A 1 -5.40 -15.40 32.01
C MET A 1 -5.51 -15.33 30.51
N LYS A 2 -5.66 -16.43 29.78
CA LYS A 2 -5.93 -16.38 28.33
C LYS A 2 -7.41 -16.03 28.17
N MET A 3 -7.70 -14.97 27.47
CA MET A 3 -9.05 -14.61 27.06
C MET A 3 -9.55 -15.64 26.07
N ASP A 4 -10.83 -15.97 26.11
CA ASP A 4 -11.48 -16.86 25.15
C ASP A 4 -11.65 -16.13 23.81
N ASP A 5 -11.59 -16.87 22.71
CA ASP A 5 -11.68 -16.28 21.36
C ASP A 5 -13.03 -15.61 21.11
N ASP A 6 -14.11 -16.14 21.68
CA ASP A 6 -15.45 -15.55 21.60
C ASP A 6 -15.53 -14.22 22.39
N GLU A 7 -14.93 -14.16 23.58
CA GLU A 7 -14.85 -12.94 24.39
C GLU A 7 -14.03 -11.85 23.68
N LEU A 8 -12.91 -12.25 23.07
CA LEU A 8 -12.07 -11.35 22.28
C LEU A 8 -12.85 -10.78 21.08
N LEU A 9 -13.58 -11.63 20.36
CA LEU A 9 -14.37 -11.22 19.20
C LEU A 9 -15.48 -10.24 19.59
N GLU A 10 -16.15 -10.44 20.72
CA GLU A 10 -17.16 -9.51 21.23
C GLU A 10 -16.56 -8.13 21.56
N ILE A 11 -15.38 -8.11 22.19
CA ILE A 11 -14.65 -6.86 22.49
C ILE A 11 -14.28 -6.14 21.20
N LEU A 12 -13.73 -6.86 20.21
CA LEU A 12 -13.34 -6.27 18.92
C LEU A 12 -14.55 -5.68 18.20
N ARG A 13 -15.66 -6.38 18.10
CA ARG A 13 -16.90 -5.88 17.48
C ARG A 13 -17.41 -4.61 18.16
N ARG A 14 -17.44 -4.60 19.49
CA ARG A 14 -17.86 -3.42 20.25
C ARG A 14 -16.95 -2.21 20.01
N LYS A 15 -15.62 -2.43 19.91
CA LYS A 15 -14.66 -1.36 19.60
C LYS A 15 -14.81 -0.89 18.15
N GLU A 16 -15.03 -1.80 17.22
CA GLU A 16 -15.31 -1.48 15.81
C GLU A 16 -16.56 -0.63 15.68
N ASP A 17 -17.68 -1.04 16.28
CA ASP A 17 -18.95 -0.31 16.28
C ASP A 17 -18.80 1.09 16.88
N SER A 18 -18.08 1.21 17.99
CA SER A 18 -17.83 2.49 18.64
C SER A 18 -16.98 3.43 17.77
N ALA A 19 -15.89 2.94 17.21
CA ALA A 19 -15.00 3.70 16.33
C ALA A 19 -15.70 4.03 15.00
N GLY A 20 -16.37 3.06 14.40
CA GLY A 20 -17.10 3.19 13.15
C GLY A 20 -18.24 4.20 13.22
N SER A 21 -18.99 4.22 14.31
CA SER A 21 -20.10 5.16 14.49
C SER A 21 -19.66 6.64 14.40
N TYR A 22 -18.46 6.95 14.86
CA TYR A 22 -17.89 8.30 14.76
C TYR A 22 -17.33 8.57 13.36
N VAL A 23 -16.51 7.65 12.84
CA VAL A 23 -15.82 7.82 11.55
C VAL A 23 -16.80 7.86 10.39
N TRP A 24 -17.78 6.94 10.38
CA TRP A 24 -18.76 6.82 9.29
C TRP A 24 -20.02 7.67 9.48
N GLY A 25 -20.20 8.24 10.66
CA GLY A 25 -21.29 9.16 10.97
C GLY A 25 -20.89 10.62 10.81
N GLN A 26 -20.62 11.28 11.92
CA GLN A 26 -20.34 12.72 11.95
C GLN A 26 -19.13 13.11 11.09
N LEU A 27 -18.01 12.39 11.24
CA LEU A 27 -16.77 12.72 10.54
C LEU A 27 -16.90 12.51 9.02
N ALA A 28 -17.65 11.50 8.58
CA ALA A 28 -17.90 11.26 7.17
C ALA A 28 -18.68 12.43 6.53
N THR A 29 -19.69 12.96 7.22
CA THR A 29 -20.46 14.11 6.74
C THR A 29 -19.61 15.37 6.65
N GLU A 30 -18.75 15.62 7.65
CA GLU A 30 -17.83 16.76 7.63
C GLU A 30 -16.82 16.65 6.47
N ARG A 31 -16.28 15.46 6.22
CA ARG A 31 -15.35 15.19 5.12
C ARG A 31 -16.03 15.31 3.74
N GLU A 32 -17.26 14.80 3.61
CA GLU A 32 -18.05 14.97 2.38
C GLU A 32 -18.26 16.45 2.07
N THR A 33 -18.65 17.24 3.06
CA THR A 33 -18.82 18.70 2.92
C THR A 33 -17.52 19.36 2.46
N ALA A 34 -16.40 19.06 3.12
CA ALA A 34 -15.09 19.61 2.75
C ALA A 34 -14.67 19.23 1.32
N MET A 35 -14.91 17.99 0.91
CA MET A 35 -14.65 17.54 -0.46
C MET A 35 -15.56 18.23 -1.49
N ARG A 36 -16.83 18.44 -1.17
CA ARG A 36 -17.76 19.20 -2.02
C ARG A 36 -17.30 20.63 -2.25
N GLU A 37 -16.88 21.31 -1.19
CA GLU A 37 -16.34 22.67 -1.25
C GLU A 37 -15.03 22.72 -2.05
N TYR A 38 -14.10 21.78 -1.82
CA TYR A 38 -12.87 21.68 -2.59
C TYR A 38 -13.15 21.48 -4.09
N HIS A 39 -14.16 20.68 -4.45
CA HIS A 39 -14.56 20.45 -5.84
C HIS A 39 -15.52 21.52 -6.39
N ARG A 40 -15.82 22.55 -5.63
CA ARG A 40 -16.73 23.67 -6.01
C ARG A 40 -18.12 23.17 -6.43
N MET A 41 -18.63 22.17 -5.71
CA MET A 41 -19.98 21.66 -6.00
C MET A 41 -21.04 22.58 -5.40
N PRO A 42 -22.15 22.86 -6.13
CA PRO A 42 -23.28 23.60 -5.59
C PRO A 42 -23.80 22.99 -4.29
N TYR A 43 -24.29 23.81 -3.39
CA TYR A 43 -24.82 23.35 -2.09
C TYR A 43 -26.16 22.62 -2.22
N GLY A 44 -26.89 22.83 -3.35
CA GLY A 44 -28.17 22.20 -3.63
C GLY A 44 -29.37 22.91 -3.04
N ASN A 45 -29.16 24.09 -2.43
CA ASN A 45 -30.20 24.96 -1.89
C ASN A 45 -30.35 26.26 -2.69
N GLU A 46 -29.76 26.32 -3.87
CA GLU A 46 -29.81 27.46 -4.76
C GLU A 46 -31.23 27.61 -5.35
N GLU A 47 -31.74 28.85 -5.33
CA GLU A 47 -33.02 29.19 -5.97
C GLU A 47 -32.88 29.20 -7.52
N GLU A 48 -33.91 28.73 -8.19
CA GLU A 48 -33.94 28.70 -9.65
C GLU A 48 -33.77 30.12 -10.23
N GLY A 49 -32.83 30.31 -11.13
CA GLY A 49 -32.47 31.59 -11.75
C GLY A 49 -31.40 32.40 -11.01
N TRP A 50 -30.93 31.93 -9.87
CA TRP A 50 -29.81 32.55 -9.13
C TRP A 50 -28.48 31.85 -9.51
N SER A 51 -27.35 32.53 -9.14
CA SER A 51 -26.01 32.02 -9.42
C SER A 51 -25.73 30.76 -8.60
N GLN A 52 -25.24 29.72 -9.29
CA GLN A 52 -24.77 28.46 -8.67
C GLN A 52 -23.23 28.40 -8.60
N ILE A 53 -22.55 29.55 -8.68
CA ILE A 53 -21.10 29.63 -8.67
C ILE A 53 -20.62 29.51 -7.22
N VAL A 54 -19.81 28.46 -6.96
CA VAL A 54 -19.09 28.28 -5.70
C VAL A 54 -17.67 28.84 -5.86
N SER A 55 -17.20 29.58 -4.85
CA SER A 55 -15.83 30.13 -4.83
C SER A 55 -14.77 29.05 -4.95
N SER A 56 -13.65 29.39 -5.61
CA SER A 56 -12.48 28.50 -5.74
C SER A 56 -11.48 28.63 -4.59
N ASP A 57 -11.73 29.47 -3.60
CA ASP A 57 -10.74 29.85 -2.59
C ASP A 57 -10.14 28.66 -1.84
N ILE A 58 -10.95 27.64 -1.52
CA ILE A 58 -10.49 26.43 -0.84
C ILE A 58 -9.60 25.61 -1.76
N GLN A 59 -10.04 25.39 -2.99
CA GLN A 59 -9.26 24.66 -3.98
C GLN A 59 -7.93 25.36 -4.26
N ASP A 60 -7.96 26.66 -4.52
CA ASP A 60 -6.78 27.46 -4.84
C ASP A 60 -5.79 27.47 -3.68
N THR A 61 -6.27 27.55 -2.44
CA THR A 61 -5.44 27.49 -1.23
C THR A 61 -4.76 26.13 -1.08
N VAL A 62 -5.50 25.04 -1.24
CA VAL A 62 -4.95 23.67 -1.15
C VAL A 62 -3.91 23.44 -2.25
N GLU A 63 -4.23 23.78 -3.51
CA GLU A 63 -3.32 23.61 -4.64
C GLU A 63 -2.09 24.53 -4.58
N TRP A 64 -2.16 25.63 -3.84
CA TRP A 64 -1.01 26.49 -3.58
C TRP A 64 -0.10 25.97 -2.46
N ILE A 65 -0.67 25.43 -1.37
CA ILE A 65 0.07 24.92 -0.21
C ILE A 65 0.74 23.56 -0.51
N LEU A 66 0.03 22.67 -1.20
CA LEU A 66 0.45 21.30 -1.44
C LEU A 66 1.85 21.20 -2.10
N PRO A 67 2.16 21.93 -3.18
CA PRO A 67 3.50 21.86 -3.80
C PRO A 67 4.61 22.35 -2.86
N GLN A 68 4.32 23.31 -1.99
CA GLN A 68 5.30 23.82 -1.03
C GLN A 68 5.63 22.79 0.04
N LEU A 69 4.61 22.12 0.56
CA LEU A 69 4.81 20.99 1.49
C LEU A 69 5.62 19.86 0.83
N ILE A 70 5.23 19.45 -0.39
CA ILE A 70 5.96 18.43 -1.13
C ILE A 70 7.41 18.84 -1.32
N LYS A 71 7.66 20.09 -1.74
CA LYS A 71 9.02 20.59 -1.92
C LYS A 71 9.83 20.54 -0.63
N THR A 72 9.23 20.77 0.53
CA THR A 72 9.91 20.69 1.82
C THR A 72 10.41 19.28 2.11
N PHE A 73 9.62 18.27 1.83
CA PHE A 73 9.98 16.87 2.10
C PHE A 73 10.81 16.21 0.99
N MET A 74 10.72 16.73 -0.23
CA MET A 74 11.34 16.15 -1.43
C MET A 74 12.43 17.06 -2.03
N ALA A 75 12.91 18.03 -1.25
CA ALA A 75 13.97 18.97 -1.71
C ALA A 75 15.30 18.25 -1.99
N THR A 76 15.52 17.13 -1.33
CA THR A 76 16.70 16.27 -1.49
C THR A 76 16.28 14.83 -1.67
N ASP A 77 17.15 13.99 -2.21
CA ASP A 77 16.94 12.54 -2.32
C ASP A 77 16.98 11.84 -0.93
N ARG A 78 17.27 12.58 0.13
CA ARG A 78 17.31 12.11 1.52
C ARG A 78 16.20 12.75 2.33
N ALA A 79 15.02 12.09 2.34
CA ALA A 79 13.88 12.50 3.17
C ALA A 79 14.12 12.25 4.67
N VAL A 80 14.95 11.24 4.99
CA VAL A 80 15.30 10.85 6.35
C VAL A 80 16.82 10.73 6.47
N VAL A 81 17.37 11.24 7.56
CA VAL A 81 18.80 11.11 7.89
C VAL A 81 18.93 10.57 9.30
N PHE A 82 19.67 9.48 9.46
CA PHE A 82 20.00 8.93 10.76
C PHE A 82 21.31 9.52 11.24
N GLU A 83 21.29 10.13 12.41
CA GLU A 83 22.48 10.69 13.03
C GLU A 83 23.15 9.65 13.94
N PRO A 84 24.49 9.48 13.87
CA PRO A 84 25.20 8.55 14.72
C PRO A 84 25.21 9.03 16.19
N SER A 85 24.88 8.15 17.11
CA SER A 85 24.94 8.45 18.56
C SER A 85 26.34 8.24 19.13
N LYS A 86 27.17 7.43 18.47
CA LYS A 86 28.55 7.09 18.86
C LYS A 86 29.44 7.02 17.63
N ALA A 87 30.77 7.09 17.84
CA ALA A 87 31.71 6.99 16.72
C ALA A 87 31.67 5.65 15.98
N SER A 88 31.27 4.57 16.65
CA SER A 88 31.04 3.26 16.03
C SER A 88 29.82 3.19 15.13
N ASP A 89 28.88 4.15 15.24
CA ASP A 89 27.58 4.10 14.59
C ASP A 89 27.54 4.94 13.30
N VAL A 90 28.67 5.54 12.91
CA VAL A 90 28.75 6.41 11.72
C VAL A 90 28.41 5.62 10.45
N GLU A 91 29.12 4.55 10.18
CA GLU A 91 28.87 3.72 9.00
C GLU A 91 27.49 3.05 9.01
N PRO A 92 27.01 2.42 10.12
CA PRO A 92 25.66 1.90 10.22
C PRO A 92 24.56 2.96 10.01
N SER A 93 24.74 4.19 10.50
CA SER A 93 23.75 5.27 10.31
C SER A 93 23.69 5.76 8.87
N GLU A 94 24.80 5.83 8.16
CA GLU A 94 24.83 6.13 6.73
C GLU A 94 24.14 5.03 5.91
N GLN A 95 24.44 3.76 6.19
CA GLN A 95 23.78 2.62 5.55
C GLN A 95 22.26 2.61 5.81
N ALA A 96 21.84 2.90 7.05
CA ALA A 96 20.42 3.01 7.40
C ALA A 96 19.75 4.17 6.65
N THR A 97 20.41 5.32 6.56
CA THR A 97 19.96 6.48 5.80
C THR A 97 19.73 6.11 4.33
N ASP A 98 20.70 5.51 3.68
CA ASP A 98 20.62 5.14 2.28
C ASP A 98 19.55 4.05 2.03
N ALA A 99 19.47 3.05 2.92
CA ALA A 99 18.48 1.97 2.81
C ALA A 99 17.05 2.49 2.95
N VAL A 100 16.77 3.35 3.94
CA VAL A 100 15.41 3.89 4.14
C VAL A 100 15.01 4.81 2.99
N ASN A 101 15.91 5.68 2.52
CA ASN A 101 15.62 6.55 1.39
C ASN A 101 15.44 5.76 0.08
N TYR A 102 16.21 4.70 -0.13
CA TYR A 102 16.01 3.79 -1.27
C TYR A 102 14.63 3.13 -1.22
N VAL A 103 14.25 2.57 -0.07
CA VAL A 103 12.92 1.94 0.12
C VAL A 103 11.82 2.96 -0.14
N PHE A 104 11.93 4.16 0.41
CA PHE A 104 10.89 5.18 0.26
C PHE A 104 10.81 5.73 -1.16
N HIS A 105 11.92 6.19 -1.74
CA HIS A 105 11.90 6.88 -3.03
C HIS A 105 11.89 5.96 -4.25
N LYS A 106 12.63 4.83 -4.18
CA LYS A 106 12.82 3.96 -5.35
C LYS A 106 11.90 2.75 -5.33
N GLN A 107 11.71 2.14 -4.16
CA GLN A 107 10.90 0.93 -4.06
C GLN A 107 9.39 1.24 -3.99
N ASN A 108 9.00 2.35 -3.36
CA ASN A 108 7.60 2.67 -3.05
C ASN A 108 7.05 3.96 -3.69
N ASN A 109 7.78 4.61 -4.59
CA ASN A 109 7.34 5.89 -5.16
C ASN A 109 6.91 6.93 -4.09
N GLY A 110 7.87 7.33 -3.24
CA GLY A 110 7.64 8.23 -2.11
C GLY A 110 6.95 9.54 -2.46
N PHE A 111 7.17 10.07 -3.69
CA PHE A 111 6.49 11.27 -4.16
C PHE A 111 4.97 11.08 -4.19
N LEU A 112 4.49 9.99 -4.78
CA LEU A 112 3.05 9.74 -4.90
C LEU A 112 2.40 9.50 -3.53
N ILE A 113 3.11 8.80 -2.63
CA ILE A 113 2.65 8.55 -1.26
C ILE A 113 2.49 9.88 -0.51
N LEU A 114 3.51 10.75 -0.54
CA LEU A 114 3.45 12.07 0.10
C LEU A 114 2.38 12.95 -0.53
N TYR A 115 2.30 12.99 -1.86
CA TYR A 115 1.28 13.78 -2.56
C TYR A 115 -0.12 13.39 -2.11
N THR A 116 -0.44 12.10 -2.11
CA THR A 116 -1.78 11.60 -1.72
C THR A 116 -2.05 11.88 -0.24
N ALA A 117 -1.09 11.55 0.64
CA ALA A 117 -1.25 11.76 2.07
C ALA A 117 -1.42 13.25 2.44
N LEU A 118 -0.59 14.14 1.88
CA LEU A 118 -0.67 15.57 2.15
C LEU A 118 -1.94 16.19 1.55
N LYS A 119 -2.38 15.72 0.39
CA LYS A 119 -3.63 16.17 -0.21
C LYS A 119 -4.83 15.77 0.64
N ASP A 120 -4.89 14.53 1.10
CA ASP A 120 -5.94 14.07 2.01
C ASP A 120 -5.91 14.85 3.34
N MET A 121 -4.73 15.11 3.91
CA MET A 121 -4.59 15.91 5.12
C MET A 121 -5.16 17.34 4.95
N LEU A 122 -4.92 17.97 3.80
CA LEU A 122 -5.40 19.32 3.51
C LEU A 122 -6.89 19.36 3.19
N THR A 123 -7.45 18.32 2.58
CA THR A 123 -8.85 18.30 2.15
C THR A 123 -9.80 17.69 3.18
N VAL A 124 -9.39 16.62 3.88
CA VAL A 124 -10.25 15.85 4.79
C VAL A 124 -9.70 15.72 6.21
N ARG A 125 -8.83 16.65 6.62
CA ARG A 125 -8.27 16.87 7.98
C ARG A 125 -7.16 15.93 8.37
N ASN A 126 -7.12 14.69 7.91
CA ASN A 126 -6.11 13.70 8.27
C ASN A 126 -5.70 12.86 7.06
N CYS A 127 -4.55 12.25 7.19
CA CYS A 127 -4.05 11.26 6.25
C CYS A 127 -3.67 9.98 7.00
N ALA A 128 -3.59 8.90 6.27
CA ALA A 128 -3.16 7.62 6.79
C ALA A 128 -2.09 7.00 5.88
N VAL A 129 -0.94 6.66 6.47
CA VAL A 129 0.16 5.98 5.79
C VAL A 129 0.53 4.75 6.60
N MET A 130 0.69 3.64 5.93
CA MET A 130 1.07 2.38 6.54
C MET A 130 2.29 1.80 5.85
N TRP A 131 3.16 1.19 6.63
CA TRP A 131 4.21 0.34 6.08
C TRP A 131 4.00 -1.11 6.51
N ARG A 132 4.38 -2.05 5.65
CA ARG A 132 4.33 -3.48 5.94
C ARG A 132 5.46 -4.23 5.28
N LYS A 133 5.82 -5.34 5.88
CA LYS A 133 6.71 -6.33 5.26
C LYS A 133 5.87 -7.25 4.39
N GLU A 134 6.27 -7.39 3.14
CA GLU A 134 5.62 -8.28 2.17
C GLU A 134 6.67 -9.21 1.57
N THR A 135 6.37 -10.48 1.48
CA THR A 135 7.22 -11.46 0.80
C THR A 135 6.65 -11.69 -0.59
N GLN A 136 7.43 -11.42 -1.61
CA GLN A 136 7.05 -11.63 -3.00
C GLN A 136 7.93 -12.71 -3.61
N GLU A 137 7.31 -13.62 -4.34
CA GLU A 137 8.02 -14.56 -5.18
C GLU A 137 8.43 -13.84 -6.47
N VAL A 138 9.75 -13.70 -6.64
CA VAL A 138 10.32 -13.12 -7.86
C VAL A 138 10.79 -14.27 -8.76
N VAL A 139 10.10 -14.39 -9.87
CA VAL A 139 10.45 -15.38 -10.90
C VAL A 139 11.40 -14.72 -11.88
N SER A 140 12.64 -15.20 -11.93
CA SER A 140 13.63 -14.79 -12.92
C SER A 140 13.80 -15.88 -13.96
N SER A 141 13.80 -15.51 -15.25
CA SER A 141 14.07 -16.45 -16.36
C SER A 141 15.37 -16.02 -17.03
N THR A 142 16.41 -16.83 -16.86
CA THR A 142 17.74 -16.57 -17.42
C THR A 142 18.03 -17.54 -18.56
N PRO A 143 18.32 -17.06 -19.79
CA PRO A 143 18.70 -17.93 -20.88
C PRO A 143 20.11 -18.51 -20.65
N PHE A 144 20.29 -19.79 -20.91
CA PHE A 144 21.59 -20.44 -20.90
C PHE A 144 21.88 -21.08 -22.25
N LYS A 145 23.15 -21.16 -22.62
CA LYS A 145 23.64 -21.80 -23.86
C LYS A 145 24.85 -22.66 -23.58
N GLY A 146 24.89 -23.82 -24.21
CA GLY A 146 26.06 -24.69 -24.13
C GLY A 146 26.22 -25.38 -22.76
N ALA A 147 25.15 -25.55 -22.01
CA ALA A 147 25.22 -26.22 -20.72
C ALA A 147 25.39 -27.74 -20.89
N THR A 148 26.37 -28.35 -20.19
CA THR A 148 26.52 -29.80 -20.11
C THR A 148 25.49 -30.40 -19.17
N PRO A 149 25.19 -31.71 -19.26
CA PRO A 149 24.28 -32.40 -18.34
C PRO A 149 24.62 -32.16 -16.85
N GLU A 150 25.91 -32.11 -16.54
CA GLU A 150 26.42 -31.88 -15.18
C GLU A 150 26.11 -30.45 -14.72
N MET A 151 26.29 -29.44 -15.59
CA MET A 151 25.91 -28.05 -15.29
C MET A 151 24.41 -27.90 -15.09
N LEU A 152 23.58 -28.61 -15.87
CA LEU A 152 22.13 -28.59 -15.69
C LEU A 152 21.72 -29.22 -14.34
N ALA A 153 22.35 -30.31 -13.93
CA ALA A 153 22.11 -30.89 -12.61
C ALA A 153 22.46 -29.93 -11.48
N MET A 154 23.61 -29.24 -11.56
CA MET A 154 24.00 -28.23 -10.57
C MET A 154 23.01 -27.05 -10.53
N LEU A 155 22.54 -26.58 -11.68
CA LEU A 155 21.56 -25.49 -11.76
C LEU A 155 20.21 -25.89 -11.17
N THR A 156 19.81 -27.15 -11.32
CA THR A 156 18.57 -27.69 -10.73
C THR A 156 18.71 -27.86 -9.20
N GLU A 157 19.87 -28.29 -8.71
CA GLU A 157 20.17 -28.37 -7.27
C GLU A 157 20.14 -27.00 -6.59
N GLN A 158 20.46 -25.93 -7.31
CA GLN A 158 20.37 -24.55 -6.81
C GLN A 158 18.97 -23.98 -6.85
N GLY A 159 17.93 -24.79 -7.04
CA GLY A 159 16.53 -24.39 -7.04
C GLY A 159 16.02 -23.79 -8.35
N GLY A 160 16.74 -24.02 -9.45
CA GLY A 160 16.32 -23.64 -10.79
C GLY A 160 15.45 -24.71 -11.45
N GLU A 161 14.35 -24.30 -12.06
CA GLU A 161 13.53 -25.15 -12.93
C GLU A 161 13.88 -24.89 -14.39
N ILE A 162 14.10 -25.96 -15.16
CA ILE A 162 14.39 -25.87 -16.60
C ILE A 162 13.05 -25.73 -17.34
N GLU A 163 12.75 -24.56 -17.84
CA GLU A 163 11.49 -24.27 -18.55
C GLU A 163 11.53 -24.81 -19.99
N GLN A 164 12.67 -24.71 -20.65
CA GLN A 164 12.92 -25.26 -22.02
C GLN A 164 14.37 -25.69 -22.14
N ALA A 165 14.59 -26.85 -22.70
CA ALA A 165 15.93 -27.34 -23.02
C ALA A 165 15.92 -27.96 -24.42
N ASN A 166 16.66 -27.37 -25.36
CA ASN A 166 16.89 -27.89 -26.67
C ASN A 166 18.31 -28.49 -26.73
N GLN A 167 18.43 -29.71 -27.22
CA GLN A 167 19.71 -30.35 -27.43
C GLN A 167 20.43 -29.75 -28.65
N ALA A 168 21.71 -29.49 -28.50
CA ALA A 168 22.59 -29.06 -29.58
C ALA A 168 23.92 -29.81 -29.49
N GLU A 169 24.53 -30.08 -30.62
CA GLU A 169 25.88 -30.65 -30.66
C GLU A 169 26.92 -29.56 -30.78
N MET A 170 27.92 -29.60 -29.92
CA MET A 170 29.04 -28.64 -29.95
C MET A 170 30.36 -29.45 -30.02
N VAL A 171 31.32 -28.92 -30.78
CA VAL A 171 32.64 -29.56 -30.85
C VAL A 171 33.43 -29.20 -29.62
N GLY A 172 33.78 -30.20 -28.81
CA GLY A 172 34.59 -30.01 -27.60
C GLY A 172 36.05 -29.65 -27.93
N PRO A 173 36.84 -29.27 -26.91
CA PRO A 173 38.26 -28.91 -27.06
C PRO A 173 39.10 -30.05 -27.66
N ASP A 174 38.65 -31.29 -27.50
CA ASP A 174 39.31 -32.51 -28.00
C ASP A 174 38.86 -32.92 -29.42
N GLY A 175 38.06 -32.06 -30.08
CA GLY A 175 37.54 -32.32 -31.42
C GLY A 175 36.37 -33.34 -31.46
N MET A 176 35.91 -33.83 -30.31
CA MET A 176 34.76 -34.75 -30.21
C MET A 176 33.45 -33.99 -30.05
N PRO A 177 32.35 -34.50 -30.65
CA PRO A 177 31.03 -33.91 -30.44
C PRO A 177 30.57 -34.11 -28.99
N VAL A 178 30.27 -33.01 -28.30
CA VAL A 178 29.72 -32.99 -26.95
C VAL A 178 28.27 -32.54 -27.04
N MET A 179 27.37 -33.29 -26.40
CA MET A 179 25.97 -32.90 -26.28
C MET A 179 25.85 -31.75 -25.27
N VAL A 180 25.30 -30.63 -25.73
CA VAL A 180 25.04 -29.45 -24.91
C VAL A 180 23.56 -29.06 -24.99
N PHE A 181 23.10 -28.37 -23.99
CA PHE A 181 21.72 -27.92 -23.91
C PHE A 181 21.66 -26.39 -23.97
N ASN A 182 20.69 -25.88 -24.72
CA ASN A 182 20.37 -24.47 -24.76
C ASN A 182 18.92 -24.31 -24.27
N GLY A 183 18.66 -23.35 -23.38
CA GLY A 183 17.33 -23.22 -22.82
C GLY A 183 17.15 -22.02 -21.95
N ARG A 184 16.13 -22.08 -21.12
CA ARG A 184 15.82 -21.09 -20.10
C ARG A 184 15.70 -21.75 -18.73
N LEU A 185 16.38 -21.14 -17.77
CA LEU A 185 16.32 -21.51 -16.37
C LEU A 185 15.38 -20.54 -15.67
N LYS A 186 14.33 -21.06 -15.07
CA LYS A 186 13.42 -20.34 -14.22
C LYS A 186 13.88 -20.50 -12.78
N LYS A 187 14.14 -19.40 -12.10
CA LYS A 187 14.48 -19.38 -10.67
C LYS A 187 13.45 -18.57 -9.93
N THR A 188 12.81 -19.19 -8.96
CA THR A 188 11.86 -18.53 -8.05
C THR A 188 12.60 -18.22 -6.76
N GLU A 189 12.70 -16.95 -6.43
CA GLU A 189 13.30 -16.48 -5.18
C GLU A 189 12.27 -15.70 -4.38
N GLU A 190 12.16 -16.01 -3.10
CA GLU A 190 11.39 -15.21 -2.17
C GLU A 190 12.16 -13.93 -1.83
N LYS A 191 11.64 -12.79 -2.22
CA LYS A 191 12.20 -11.48 -1.88
C LYS A 191 11.31 -10.77 -0.89
N THR A 192 11.87 -10.45 0.27
CA THR A 192 11.20 -9.59 1.24
C THR A 192 11.34 -8.13 0.81
N ILE A 193 10.22 -7.44 0.69
CA ILE A 193 10.14 -6.01 0.42
C ILE A 193 9.40 -5.29 1.54
N ILE A 194 9.76 -4.04 1.75
CA ILE A 194 9.00 -3.14 2.62
C ILE A 194 8.11 -2.30 1.73
N LYS A 195 6.80 -2.46 1.91
CA LYS A 195 5.80 -1.70 1.17
C LYS A 195 5.25 -0.57 2.03
N VAL A 196 5.21 0.62 1.46
CA VAL A 196 4.63 1.82 2.08
C VAL A 196 3.49 2.27 1.20
N ASP A 197 2.30 2.39 1.78
CA ASP A 197 1.09 2.81 1.08
C ASP A 197 0.39 3.93 1.85
N SER A 198 -0.11 4.95 1.15
CA SER A 198 -1.16 5.80 1.69
C SER A 198 -2.52 5.18 1.40
N PHE A 199 -3.44 5.34 2.31
CA PHE A 199 -4.82 4.86 2.14
C PHE A 199 -5.81 5.91 2.66
N SER A 200 -7.04 5.77 2.23
CA SER A 200 -8.10 6.72 2.55
C SER A 200 -8.34 6.82 4.06
N PRO A 201 -8.41 8.03 4.63
CA PRO A 201 -8.63 8.20 6.07
C PRO A 201 -9.95 7.64 6.59
N GLU A 202 -10.94 7.47 5.73
CA GLU A 202 -12.23 6.83 6.05
C GLU A 202 -12.10 5.34 6.36
N ASP A 203 -11.01 4.71 5.90
CA ASP A 203 -10.72 3.29 6.15
C ASP A 203 -9.93 3.06 7.44
N LEU A 204 -9.57 4.14 8.17
CA LEU A 204 -8.87 4.07 9.45
C LEU A 204 -9.85 4.26 10.60
N LEU A 205 -10.02 3.22 11.40
CA LEU A 205 -10.77 3.25 12.63
C LEU A 205 -9.82 3.31 13.82
N ILE A 206 -10.01 4.27 14.69
CA ILE A 206 -9.26 4.46 15.95
C ILE A 206 -10.24 4.61 17.11
N ASP A 207 -9.80 4.24 18.30
CA ASP A 207 -10.63 4.36 19.50
C ASP A 207 -11.07 5.82 19.70
N ARG A 208 -12.36 6.03 19.86
CA ARG A 208 -12.95 7.35 20.03
C ARG A 208 -12.46 8.06 21.28
N GLU A 209 -12.15 7.32 22.32
CA GLU A 209 -11.72 7.87 23.62
C GLU A 209 -10.20 8.12 23.66
N TRP A 210 -9.46 7.78 22.59
CA TRP A 210 -8.03 7.99 22.52
C TRP A 210 -7.68 9.48 22.40
N THR A 211 -6.80 9.96 23.28
CA THR A 211 -6.39 11.36 23.40
C THR A 211 -4.88 11.58 23.29
N SER A 212 -4.08 10.49 23.25
CA SER A 212 -2.63 10.59 23.13
C SER A 212 -2.21 11.03 21.72
N PRO A 213 -1.13 11.79 21.55
CA PRO A 213 -0.58 12.09 20.21
C PRO A 213 0.11 10.88 19.57
N LEU A 214 0.38 9.81 20.32
CA LEU A 214 1.09 8.62 19.83
C LEU A 214 0.08 7.50 19.51
N LEU A 215 0.01 7.13 18.25
CA LEU A 215 -0.89 6.04 17.78
C LEU A 215 -0.55 4.68 18.43
N SER A 216 0.70 4.47 18.86
CA SER A 216 1.13 3.28 19.62
C SER A 216 0.38 3.08 20.94
N ASP A 217 -0.12 4.16 21.53
CA ASP A 217 -0.83 4.14 22.82
C ASP A 217 -2.33 3.90 22.62
N CYS A 218 -2.80 3.88 21.37
CA CYS A 218 -4.20 3.69 21.06
C CYS A 218 -4.60 2.23 21.31
N PRO A 219 -5.61 1.97 22.16
CA PRO A 219 -6.01 0.61 22.50
C PRO A 219 -6.68 -0.14 21.35
N TYR A 220 -7.20 0.57 20.36
CA TYR A 220 -7.82 -0.01 19.17
C TYR A 220 -7.49 0.81 17.92
N VAL A 221 -6.82 0.16 16.98
CA VAL A 221 -6.55 0.70 15.64
C VAL A 221 -6.91 -0.38 14.63
N CYS A 222 -7.76 -0.06 13.69
CA CYS A 222 -8.16 -0.98 12.63
C CYS A 222 -8.10 -0.28 11.28
N ARG A 223 -7.60 -0.98 10.27
CA ARG A 223 -7.70 -0.59 8.88
C ARG A 223 -8.74 -1.46 8.19
N MET A 224 -9.73 -0.82 7.60
CA MET A 224 -10.68 -1.48 6.73
C MET A 224 -10.07 -1.66 5.34
N MET A 225 -10.21 -2.84 4.78
CA MET A 225 -9.76 -3.13 3.42
C MET A 225 -10.83 -3.89 2.66
N ARG A 226 -11.01 -3.54 1.40
CA ARG A 226 -11.83 -4.32 0.49
C ARG A 226 -10.94 -5.35 -0.18
N VAL A 227 -11.30 -6.59 -0.02
CA VAL A 227 -10.56 -7.72 -0.56
C VAL A 227 -11.49 -8.58 -1.41
N THR A 228 -10.93 -9.21 -2.43
CA THR A 228 -11.69 -10.18 -3.22
C THR A 228 -11.70 -11.53 -2.51
N VAL A 229 -12.65 -12.39 -2.89
CA VAL A 229 -12.70 -13.78 -2.39
C VAL A 229 -11.41 -14.53 -2.69
N THR A 230 -10.79 -14.22 -3.82
CA THR A 230 -9.51 -14.81 -4.21
C THR A 230 -8.39 -14.39 -3.25
N ASP A 231 -8.37 -13.12 -2.85
CA ASP A 231 -7.38 -12.61 -1.90
C ASP A 231 -7.54 -13.25 -0.52
N LEU A 232 -8.80 -13.42 -0.04
CA LEU A 232 -9.09 -14.10 1.21
C LEU A 232 -8.61 -15.55 1.20
N LYS A 233 -8.85 -16.28 0.11
CA LYS A 233 -8.34 -17.64 -0.06
C LYS A 233 -6.81 -17.70 -0.11
N MET A 234 -6.15 -16.73 -0.74
CA MET A 234 -4.69 -16.64 -0.75
C MET A 234 -4.11 -16.33 0.64
N MET A 235 -4.87 -15.63 1.49
CA MET A 235 -4.54 -15.43 2.90
C MET A 235 -4.79 -16.66 3.77
N GLY A 236 -5.32 -17.75 3.21
CA GLY A 236 -5.63 -18.99 3.92
C GLY A 236 -6.95 -18.94 4.70
N LEU A 237 -7.82 -17.97 4.40
CA LEU A 237 -9.12 -17.84 5.04
C LEU A 237 -10.20 -18.56 4.21
N GLU A 238 -10.92 -19.48 4.85
CA GLU A 238 -12.10 -20.11 4.27
C GLU A 238 -13.31 -19.22 4.51
N VAL A 239 -13.90 -18.71 3.43
CA VAL A 239 -15.07 -17.83 3.48
C VAL A 239 -16.28 -18.56 2.95
N THR A 240 -17.36 -18.56 3.70
CA THR A 240 -18.64 -19.17 3.31
C THR A 240 -19.44 -18.25 2.38
N ALA A 241 -20.33 -18.82 1.57
CA ALA A 241 -21.20 -18.05 0.70
C ALA A 241 -22.20 -17.15 1.46
N GLU A 242 -22.49 -17.45 2.72
CA GLU A 242 -23.36 -16.66 3.59
C GLU A 242 -22.63 -15.41 4.11
N GLU A 243 -21.37 -15.54 4.53
CA GLU A 243 -20.53 -14.42 4.94
C GLU A 243 -20.28 -13.43 3.80
N LEU A 244 -20.09 -13.93 2.59
CA LEU A 244 -19.95 -13.08 1.39
C LEU A 244 -21.22 -12.26 1.11
N ARG A 245 -22.41 -12.87 1.24
CA ARG A 245 -23.68 -12.16 1.05
C ARG A 245 -23.94 -11.12 2.14
N ALA A 246 -23.50 -11.37 3.36
CA ALA A 246 -23.61 -10.42 4.47
C ALA A 246 -22.70 -9.19 4.24
N SER A 247 -21.55 -9.37 3.59
CA SER A 247 -20.62 -8.28 3.28
C SER A 247 -21.03 -7.42 2.07
N ASP A 248 -21.79 -7.98 1.11
CA ASP A 248 -22.28 -7.24 -0.07
C ASP A 248 -23.24 -6.09 0.27
N GLY A 249 -23.79 -6.08 1.49
CA GLY A 249 -24.67 -5.03 2.01
C GLY A 249 -23.99 -3.95 2.82
N ALA A 250 -22.65 -3.96 2.97
CA ALA A 250 -21.93 -2.94 3.70
C ALA A 250 -22.06 -1.58 3.00
N ALA A 251 -22.86 -0.69 3.59
CA ALA A 251 -23.04 0.66 3.07
C ALA A 251 -21.71 1.45 3.15
N TYR A 252 -21.37 2.11 2.06
CA TYR A 252 -20.26 3.06 2.05
C TYR A 252 -20.62 4.29 2.88
N SER A 253 -19.67 4.84 3.64
CA SER A 253 -19.84 6.15 4.26
C SER A 253 -20.02 7.25 3.20
N ALA A 254 -20.59 8.39 3.59
CA ALA A 254 -20.90 9.46 2.64
C ALA A 254 -19.66 9.99 1.92
N ASP A 255 -18.53 10.14 2.63
CA ASP A 255 -17.24 10.53 2.08
C ASP A 255 -16.66 9.50 1.12
N SER A 256 -16.75 8.20 1.44
CA SER A 256 -16.34 7.12 0.55
C SER A 256 -17.17 7.08 -0.73
N GLN A 257 -18.49 7.26 -0.63
CA GLN A 257 -19.38 7.34 -1.81
C GLN A 257 -19.02 8.52 -2.69
N PHE A 258 -18.76 9.68 -2.08
CA PHE A 258 -18.36 10.88 -2.82
C PHE A 258 -17.03 10.68 -3.55
N ARG A 259 -16.01 10.13 -2.87
CA ARG A 259 -14.70 9.84 -3.47
C ARG A 259 -14.82 8.87 -4.66
N LEU A 260 -15.59 7.80 -4.52
CA LEU A 260 -15.85 6.84 -5.60
C LEU A 260 -16.56 7.46 -6.79
N SER A 261 -17.55 8.34 -6.56
CA SER A 261 -18.27 9.02 -7.65
C SER A 261 -17.35 9.90 -8.49
N LYS A 262 -16.31 10.49 -7.90
CA LYS A 262 -15.33 11.31 -8.62
C LYS A 262 -14.37 10.47 -9.47
N VAL A 263 -13.95 9.30 -8.98
CA VAL A 263 -13.11 8.37 -9.75
C VAL A 263 -13.84 7.87 -11.01
N THR A 264 -15.13 7.58 -10.90
CA THR A 264 -15.94 7.12 -12.04
C THR A 264 -16.27 8.21 -13.07
N GLN A 265 -16.18 9.50 -12.70
CA GLN A 265 -16.41 10.63 -13.61
C GLN A 265 -15.17 11.04 -14.41
N THR A 266 -13.97 10.62 -13.99
CA THR A 266 -12.69 10.98 -14.62
C THR A 266 -12.13 9.88 -15.51
N GLY A 267 -12.78 8.73 -15.63
CA GLY A 267 -12.48 7.62 -16.55
C GLY A 267 -13.45 7.61 -17.71
#